data_d22e9a738441bf69ae95adc70ac4eb13
#
_entry.id   d22e9a738441bf69ae95adc70ac4eb13
#
_cell.length_a   1.000
_cell.length_b   1.000
_cell.length_c   1.000
_cell.angle_alpha   90.00
_cell.angle_beta   90.00
_cell.angle_gamma   90.00
#
_symmetry.space_group_name_H-M   'P 1'
#
loop_
_entity.id
_entity.type
_entity.pdbx_description
1 polymer ?
#
loop_
_entity_poly.entity_id
_entity_poly.type
_entity_poly.pdbx_seq_one_letter_code
_entity_poly.pdbx_strand_id
1 'polypeptide(L)'
;LFNAARVSLGALGIITSMKLQNREPYRLKAVNACEPIEQVLEHFDESAQSHRHYEMFPLTHSDYALTLAIDETDEPINNPPPSPEEAALFASAMSGWAKVSPALRKPLVDGVAAMIGESQAIDVSYKILSNIRNNRFNEMEYSVPLDAGAPCLREIVKTIIDQEIDVVFPLEYRYVRRDDTWLSMSSGDEDHAAISIHRSAGEDFKPYFFYPKLQEGHLKISEYF
;
A
#
# COMPACT_ATOMS: atom_id res chain seq x y z
N LEU A 1 12.02 -28.94 -1.79
CA LEU A 1 10.77 -28.88 -2.58
C LEU A 1 9.69 -28.05 -1.84
N PHE A 2 9.45 -28.29 -0.54
CA PHE A 2 8.42 -27.58 0.22
C PHE A 2 8.68 -26.04 0.23
N ASN A 3 9.88 -25.59 0.51
CA ASN A 3 10.22 -24.16 0.53
C ASN A 3 10.11 -23.50 -0.87
N ALA A 4 10.33 -24.25 -1.94
CA ALA A 4 10.06 -23.76 -3.30
C ALA A 4 8.55 -23.71 -3.61
N ALA A 5 7.78 -24.67 -3.09
CA ALA A 5 6.34 -24.75 -3.35
C ALA A 5 5.50 -23.69 -2.60
N ARG A 6 6.02 -23.15 -1.48
CA ARG A 6 5.34 -22.12 -0.67
C ARG A 6 5.09 -20.83 -1.47
N VAL A 7 6.02 -20.47 -2.36
CA VAL A 7 5.85 -19.41 -3.36
C VAL A 7 6.30 -19.99 -4.70
N SER A 8 5.40 -20.68 -5.40
CA SER A 8 5.74 -21.46 -6.61
C SER A 8 5.63 -20.66 -7.90
N LEU A 9 5.15 -19.44 -7.88
CA LEU A 9 4.84 -18.61 -9.06
C LEU A 9 3.97 -19.33 -10.10
N GLY A 10 3.20 -20.34 -9.69
CA GLY A 10 2.41 -21.19 -10.57
C GLY A 10 3.21 -22.12 -11.47
N ALA A 11 4.54 -22.21 -11.31
CA ALA A 11 5.44 -22.89 -12.24
C ALA A 11 5.85 -24.32 -11.83
N LEU A 12 5.60 -24.71 -10.56
CA LEU A 12 6.09 -26.00 -10.02
C LEU A 12 5.06 -27.12 -10.03
N GLY A 13 3.96 -26.96 -10.75
CA GLY A 13 2.92 -27.95 -10.88
C GLY A 13 1.62 -27.57 -10.20
N ILE A 14 0.70 -28.53 -10.07
CA ILE A 14 -0.62 -28.32 -9.47
C ILE A 14 -0.60 -28.78 -8.02
N ILE A 15 -0.95 -27.88 -7.10
CA ILE A 15 -1.14 -28.21 -5.69
C ILE A 15 -2.54 -28.80 -5.54
N THR A 16 -2.63 -30.09 -5.20
CA THR A 16 -3.90 -30.81 -5.07
C THR A 16 -4.47 -30.80 -3.65
N SER A 17 -3.61 -30.59 -2.66
CA SER A 17 -4.03 -30.48 -1.25
C SER A 17 -3.00 -29.73 -0.44
N MET A 18 -3.46 -29.06 0.62
CA MET A 18 -2.57 -28.47 1.63
C MET A 18 -3.19 -28.62 3.03
N LYS A 19 -2.33 -28.67 4.03
CA LYS A 19 -2.74 -28.67 5.43
C LYS A 19 -2.44 -27.32 6.04
N LEU A 20 -3.48 -26.65 6.57
CA LEU A 20 -3.38 -25.38 7.27
C LEU A 20 -3.59 -25.59 8.77
N GLN A 21 -2.82 -24.89 9.56
CA GLN A 21 -3.02 -24.79 11.01
C GLN A 21 -3.87 -23.56 11.30
N ASN A 22 -5.11 -23.79 11.71
CA ASN A 22 -6.00 -22.69 12.12
C ASN A 22 -5.74 -22.32 13.58
N ARG A 23 -6.13 -21.12 13.94
CA ARG A 23 -6.22 -20.64 15.33
C ARG A 23 -7.68 -20.35 15.68
N GLU A 24 -7.96 -20.17 16.96
CA GLU A 24 -9.27 -19.73 17.42
C GLU A 24 -9.67 -18.38 16.80
N PRO A 25 -10.96 -18.16 16.58
CA PRO A 25 -11.46 -16.88 16.09
C PRO A 25 -11.07 -15.73 17.02
N TYR A 26 -10.65 -14.61 16.44
CA TYR A 26 -10.26 -13.40 17.15
C TYR A 26 -10.76 -12.16 16.43
N ARG A 27 -10.83 -11.05 17.15
CA ARG A 27 -11.22 -9.76 16.58
C ARG A 27 -9.99 -8.91 16.32
N LEU A 28 -10.13 -8.03 15.33
CA LEU A 28 -9.16 -6.99 15.01
C LEU A 28 -9.84 -5.63 15.09
N LYS A 29 -9.06 -4.65 15.56
CA LYS A 29 -9.36 -3.23 15.51
C LYS A 29 -8.46 -2.62 14.45
N ALA A 30 -9.07 -2.02 13.44
CA ALA A 30 -8.39 -1.22 12.44
C ALA A 30 -8.60 0.26 12.76
N VAL A 31 -7.52 1.03 12.77
CA VAL A 31 -7.53 2.48 12.96
C VAL A 31 -6.91 3.11 11.71
N ASN A 32 -7.67 4.01 11.09
CA ASN A 32 -7.20 4.79 9.95
C ASN A 32 -7.02 6.25 10.38
N ALA A 33 -5.93 6.87 9.96
CA ALA A 33 -5.68 8.30 10.12
C ALA A 33 -5.14 8.90 8.81
N CYS A 34 -5.14 10.23 8.72
CA CYS A 34 -4.53 10.97 7.61
C CYS A 34 -3.56 11.99 8.19
N GLU A 35 -2.29 11.86 7.87
CA GLU A 35 -1.22 12.61 8.50
C GLU A 35 -0.19 13.09 7.45
N PRO A 36 0.59 14.13 7.75
CA PRO A 36 1.70 14.54 6.88
C PRO A 36 2.69 13.38 6.68
N ILE A 37 3.03 13.09 5.42
CA ILE A 37 3.85 11.93 5.05
C ILE A 37 5.20 11.89 5.77
N GLU A 38 5.86 13.04 5.97
CA GLU A 38 7.15 13.08 6.66
C GLU A 38 7.02 12.74 8.15
N GLN A 39 5.92 13.15 8.80
CA GLN A 39 5.65 12.74 10.19
C GLN A 39 5.43 11.23 10.29
N VAL A 40 4.66 10.65 9.36
CA VAL A 40 4.46 9.20 9.32
C VAL A 40 5.79 8.48 9.13
N LEU A 41 6.65 8.95 8.21
CA LEU A 41 7.96 8.34 7.94
C LEU A 41 8.93 8.45 9.13
N GLU A 42 8.88 9.53 9.90
CA GLU A 42 9.70 9.70 11.11
C GLU A 42 9.39 8.66 12.20
N HIS A 43 8.15 8.20 12.27
CA HIS A 43 7.70 7.24 13.30
C HIS A 43 7.35 5.86 12.71
N PHE A 44 7.60 5.63 11.43
CA PHE A 44 7.17 4.42 10.74
C PHE A 44 7.74 3.16 11.36
N ASP A 45 9.03 3.16 11.71
CA ASP A 45 9.72 2.02 12.33
C ASP A 45 9.10 1.64 13.68
N GLU A 46 8.83 2.65 14.53
CA GLU A 46 8.18 2.45 15.82
C GLU A 46 6.76 1.90 15.66
N SER A 47 5.99 2.50 14.77
CA SER A 47 4.61 2.08 14.47
C SER A 47 4.58 0.66 13.89
N ALA A 48 5.44 0.34 12.95
CA ALA A 48 5.52 -1.01 12.35
C ALA A 48 5.94 -2.09 13.36
N GLN A 49 6.67 -1.72 14.41
CA GLN A 49 7.05 -2.65 15.48
C GLN A 49 5.98 -2.79 16.57
N SER A 50 5.22 -1.73 16.84
CA SER A 50 4.22 -1.69 17.91
C SER A 50 2.88 -2.28 17.50
N HIS A 51 2.54 -2.26 16.21
CA HIS A 51 1.29 -2.79 15.68
C HIS A 51 1.46 -4.17 15.05
N ARG A 52 0.39 -4.97 15.10
CA ARG A 52 0.35 -6.27 14.42
C ARG A 52 0.51 -6.14 12.91
N HIS A 53 -0.20 -5.16 12.32
CA HIS A 53 -0.06 -4.74 10.94
C HIS A 53 -0.05 -3.21 10.90
N TYR A 54 0.89 -2.65 10.19
CA TYR A 54 0.98 -1.22 9.97
C TYR A 54 1.39 -0.96 8.52
N GLU A 55 0.64 -0.10 7.86
CA GLU A 55 0.91 0.33 6.50
C GLU A 55 0.50 1.78 6.29
N MET A 56 1.07 2.43 5.31
CA MET A 56 0.63 3.74 4.88
C MET A 56 0.35 3.79 3.39
N PHE A 57 -0.55 4.69 3.04
CA PHE A 57 -0.97 4.96 1.67
C PHE A 57 -0.66 6.42 1.33
N PRO A 58 0.55 6.74 0.85
CA PRO A 58 0.89 8.07 0.38
C PRO A 58 -0.07 8.54 -0.69
N LEU A 59 -0.71 9.70 -0.48
CA LEU A 59 -1.60 10.29 -1.46
C LEU A 59 -0.75 10.92 -2.56
N THR A 60 -0.97 10.49 -3.79
CA THR A 60 -0.27 11.05 -4.94
C THR A 60 -0.64 12.52 -5.12
N HIS A 61 0.34 13.34 -5.49
CA HIS A 61 0.20 14.80 -5.57
C HIS A 61 -0.22 15.48 -4.24
N SER A 62 0.26 14.95 -3.11
CA SER A 62 -0.06 15.47 -1.78
C SER A 62 1.14 15.35 -0.83
N ASP A 63 1.13 16.13 0.25
CA ASP A 63 2.07 15.98 1.37
C ASP A 63 1.50 15.06 2.47
N TYR A 64 0.39 14.37 2.23
CA TYR A 64 -0.30 13.53 3.21
C TYR A 64 -0.27 12.05 2.82
N ALA A 65 -0.37 11.21 3.83
CA ALA A 65 -0.59 9.78 3.71
C ALA A 65 -1.73 9.34 4.61
N LEU A 66 -2.51 8.36 4.15
CA LEU A 66 -3.39 7.60 5.02
C LEU A 66 -2.55 6.54 5.74
N THR A 67 -2.83 6.30 7.01
CA THR A 67 -2.22 5.21 7.78
C THR A 67 -3.29 4.20 8.18
N LEU A 68 -2.88 2.95 8.30
CA LEU A 68 -3.73 1.85 8.77
C LEU A 68 -2.94 1.04 9.80
N ALA A 69 -3.38 1.11 11.06
CA ALA A 69 -2.89 0.29 12.14
C ALA A 69 -3.93 -0.78 12.51
N ILE A 70 -3.53 -2.04 12.64
CA ILE A 70 -4.44 -3.14 12.97
C ILE A 70 -3.86 -3.97 14.10
N ASP A 71 -4.65 -4.14 15.18
CA ASP A 71 -4.29 -4.93 16.35
C ASP A 71 -5.40 -5.86 16.80
N GLU A 72 -5.02 -6.90 17.55
CA GLU A 72 -6.00 -7.78 18.21
C GLU A 72 -6.68 -7.04 19.36
N THR A 73 -7.99 -7.31 19.52
CA THR A 73 -8.79 -6.64 20.54
C THR A 73 -9.90 -7.52 21.09
N ASP A 74 -10.27 -7.29 22.35
CA ASP A 74 -11.46 -7.84 22.98
C ASP A 74 -12.65 -6.90 23.00
N GLU A 75 -12.49 -5.69 22.43
CA GLU A 75 -13.57 -4.72 22.31
C GLU A 75 -14.76 -5.29 21.50
N PRO A 76 -15.99 -4.82 21.76
CA PRO A 76 -17.17 -5.25 21.01
C PRO A 76 -17.09 -4.86 19.53
N ILE A 77 -17.72 -5.68 18.68
CA ILE A 77 -17.78 -5.40 17.24
C ILE A 77 -18.46 -4.04 17.01
N ASN A 78 -17.79 -3.23 16.23
CA ASN A 78 -18.24 -1.94 15.74
C ASN A 78 -17.65 -1.70 14.34
N ASN A 79 -18.34 -2.17 13.32
CA ASN A 79 -17.91 -2.07 11.92
C ASN A 79 -19.11 -1.61 11.06
N PRO A 80 -19.49 -0.31 11.17
CA PRO A 80 -20.55 0.22 10.34
C PRO A 80 -20.12 0.21 8.85
N PRO A 81 -21.05 -0.08 7.94
CA PRO A 81 -20.73 0.05 6.52
C PRO A 81 -20.38 1.50 6.17
N PRO A 82 -19.50 1.72 5.17
CA PRO A 82 -19.22 3.07 4.66
C PRO A 82 -20.51 3.78 4.27
N SER A 83 -20.59 5.07 4.50
CA SER A 83 -21.77 5.85 4.09
C SER A 83 -21.88 5.87 2.56
N PRO A 84 -23.10 5.80 1.99
CA PRO A 84 -23.29 5.93 0.55
C PRO A 84 -22.72 7.24 -0.01
N GLU A 85 -22.77 8.32 0.79
CA GLU A 85 -22.24 9.64 0.44
C GLU A 85 -20.71 9.63 0.34
N GLU A 86 -20.01 9.00 1.27
CA GLU A 86 -18.54 8.84 1.24
C GLU A 86 -18.11 8.02 0.03
N ALA A 87 -18.80 6.90 -0.24
CA ALA A 87 -18.53 6.07 -1.41
C ALA A 87 -18.76 6.82 -2.72
N ALA A 88 -19.82 7.63 -2.81
CA ALA A 88 -20.13 8.45 -3.99
C ALA A 88 -19.11 9.59 -4.17
N LEU A 89 -18.66 10.22 -3.08
CA LEU A 89 -17.62 11.26 -3.11
C LEU A 89 -16.30 10.69 -3.62
N PHE A 90 -15.89 9.54 -3.09
CA PHE A 90 -14.68 8.85 -3.54
C PHE A 90 -14.76 8.49 -5.03
N ALA A 91 -15.85 7.87 -5.48
CA ALA A 91 -16.05 7.52 -6.88
C ALA A 91 -16.02 8.76 -7.80
N SER A 92 -16.60 9.89 -7.35
CA SER A 92 -16.60 11.15 -8.10
C SER A 92 -15.19 11.74 -8.18
N ALA A 93 -14.43 11.72 -7.10
CA ALA A 93 -13.04 12.17 -7.07
C ALA A 93 -12.19 11.36 -8.06
N MET A 94 -12.32 10.02 -8.02
CA MET A 94 -11.62 9.12 -8.93
C MET A 94 -11.96 9.38 -10.41
N SER A 95 -13.25 9.51 -10.73
CA SER A 95 -13.69 9.73 -12.11
C SER A 95 -13.38 11.13 -12.64
N GLY A 96 -13.29 12.11 -11.77
CA GLY A 96 -13.00 13.51 -12.11
C GLY A 96 -11.51 13.82 -12.26
N TRP A 97 -10.64 12.96 -11.74
CA TRP A 97 -9.21 13.24 -11.59
C TRP A 97 -8.50 13.62 -12.88
N ALA A 98 -8.73 12.87 -13.96
CA ALA A 98 -8.11 13.14 -15.27
C ALA A 98 -8.45 14.54 -15.84
N LYS A 99 -9.53 15.18 -15.35
CA LYS A 99 -9.95 16.53 -15.75
C LYS A 99 -9.33 17.63 -14.89
N VAL A 100 -8.67 17.27 -13.79
CA VAL A 100 -8.03 18.24 -12.91
C VAL A 100 -6.69 18.65 -13.50
N SER A 101 -6.49 19.95 -13.70
CA SER A 101 -5.19 20.49 -14.14
C SER A 101 -4.08 20.06 -13.16
N PRO A 102 -2.91 19.61 -13.64
CA PRO A 102 -1.80 19.21 -12.78
C PRO A 102 -1.47 20.20 -11.67
N ALA A 103 -1.47 21.48 -12.00
CA ALA A 103 -1.18 22.57 -11.03
C ALA A 103 -2.22 22.67 -9.89
N LEU A 104 -3.43 22.13 -10.07
CA LEU A 104 -4.50 22.17 -9.06
C LEU A 104 -4.60 20.87 -8.26
N ARG A 105 -3.92 19.82 -8.67
CA ARG A 105 -4.00 18.49 -8.03
C ARG A 105 -3.56 18.55 -6.58
N LYS A 106 -2.36 19.07 -6.33
CA LYS A 106 -1.82 19.16 -4.98
C LYS A 106 -2.69 19.96 -4.01
N PRO A 107 -3.04 21.23 -4.28
CA PRO A 107 -3.86 21.99 -3.33
C PRO A 107 -5.24 21.37 -3.13
N LEU A 108 -5.80 20.68 -4.13
CA LEU A 108 -7.08 20.00 -3.99
C LEU A 108 -6.97 18.78 -3.07
N VAL A 109 -5.97 17.92 -3.29
CA VAL A 109 -5.78 16.71 -2.47
C VAL A 109 -5.40 17.06 -1.05
N ASP A 110 -4.48 18.01 -0.85
CA ASP A 110 -4.10 18.48 0.49
C ASP A 110 -5.29 19.07 1.26
N GLY A 111 -6.15 19.84 0.57
CA GLY A 111 -7.35 20.39 1.17
C GLY A 111 -8.34 19.31 1.63
N VAL A 112 -8.48 18.23 0.86
CA VAL A 112 -9.34 17.09 1.24
C VAL A 112 -8.66 16.29 2.36
N ALA A 113 -7.38 15.99 2.23
CA ALA A 113 -6.62 15.21 3.20
C ALA A 113 -6.65 15.82 4.61
N ALA A 114 -6.50 17.16 4.70
CA ALA A 114 -6.56 17.88 5.97
C ALA A 114 -7.94 17.80 6.66
N MET A 115 -8.97 17.37 5.96
CA MET A 115 -10.33 17.20 6.52
C MET A 115 -10.62 15.76 6.94
N ILE A 116 -9.77 14.81 6.57
CA ILE A 116 -9.95 13.39 6.91
C ILE A 116 -9.57 13.21 8.39
N GLY A 117 -10.56 12.85 9.20
CA GLY A 117 -10.35 12.52 10.61
C GLY A 117 -9.97 11.05 10.80
N GLU A 118 -9.59 10.72 12.03
CA GLU A 118 -9.39 9.33 12.44
C GLU A 118 -10.71 8.55 12.37
N SER A 119 -10.63 7.31 11.91
CA SER A 119 -11.75 6.38 11.93
C SER A 119 -11.30 5.01 12.42
N GLN A 120 -12.24 4.24 12.98
CA GLN A 120 -11.93 2.90 13.48
C GLN A 120 -13.03 1.92 13.15
N ALA A 121 -12.63 0.66 12.95
CA ALA A 121 -13.53 -0.47 12.75
C ALA A 121 -13.07 -1.67 13.57
N ILE A 122 -14.00 -2.40 14.17
CA ILE A 122 -13.74 -3.60 14.95
C ILE A 122 -14.65 -4.72 14.46
N ASP A 123 -14.06 -5.81 14.00
CA ASP A 123 -14.83 -6.99 13.58
C ASP A 123 -13.96 -8.25 13.72
N VAL A 124 -14.55 -9.40 13.38
CA VAL A 124 -13.79 -10.65 13.29
C VAL A 124 -12.67 -10.50 12.25
N SER A 125 -11.54 -11.13 12.51
CA SER A 125 -10.29 -10.90 11.78
C SER A 125 -10.42 -10.97 10.26
N TYR A 126 -11.16 -11.95 9.75
CA TYR A 126 -11.32 -12.11 8.30
C TYR A 126 -12.11 -10.99 7.63
N LYS A 127 -12.97 -10.26 8.37
CA LYS A 127 -13.71 -9.10 7.82
C LYS A 127 -12.88 -7.82 7.83
N ILE A 128 -11.97 -7.68 8.78
CA ILE A 128 -11.01 -6.56 8.80
C ILE A 128 -9.95 -6.74 7.71
N LEU A 129 -9.43 -7.96 7.55
CA LEU A 129 -8.33 -8.24 6.62
C LEU A 129 -8.76 -8.48 5.17
N SER A 130 -10.08 -8.63 4.91
CA SER A 130 -10.58 -8.84 3.55
C SER A 130 -11.58 -7.78 3.15
N ASN A 131 -11.21 -6.96 2.17
CA ASN A 131 -12.07 -5.93 1.62
C ASN A 131 -12.69 -6.37 0.28
N ILE A 132 -13.98 -6.08 0.09
CA ILE A 132 -14.62 -6.23 -1.22
C ILE A 132 -14.15 -5.06 -2.10
N ARG A 133 -13.32 -5.37 -3.10
CA ARG A 133 -12.84 -4.39 -4.06
C ARG A 133 -13.72 -4.42 -5.31
N ASN A 134 -14.58 -3.42 -5.47
CA ASN A 134 -15.47 -3.29 -6.63
C ASN A 134 -14.76 -2.69 -7.86
N ASN A 135 -13.65 -2.00 -7.67
CA ASN A 135 -12.88 -1.40 -8.73
C ASN A 135 -11.77 -2.35 -9.19
N ARG A 136 -11.64 -2.52 -10.50
CA ARG A 136 -10.51 -3.24 -11.07
C ARG A 136 -9.34 -2.29 -11.21
N PHE A 137 -8.16 -2.75 -10.84
CA PHE A 137 -6.91 -2.01 -10.96
C PHE A 137 -5.79 -2.96 -11.39
N ASN A 138 -4.75 -2.38 -11.91
CA ASN A 138 -3.46 -3.02 -12.11
C ASN A 138 -2.52 -2.54 -10.99
N GLU A 139 -1.65 -3.41 -10.56
CA GLU A 139 -0.70 -3.13 -9.48
C GLU A 139 0.70 -3.59 -9.91
N MET A 140 1.70 -2.84 -9.46
CA MET A 140 3.10 -3.18 -9.54
C MET A 140 3.72 -2.95 -8.17
N GLU A 141 4.23 -4.01 -7.56
CA GLU A 141 4.88 -3.96 -6.25
C GLU A 141 6.35 -4.32 -6.38
N TYR A 142 7.18 -3.57 -5.67
CA TYR A 142 8.61 -3.83 -5.53
C TYR A 142 8.98 -3.96 -4.06
N SER A 143 9.84 -4.94 -3.77
CA SER A 143 10.49 -5.13 -2.48
C SER A 143 11.90 -4.54 -2.56
N VAL A 144 12.23 -3.67 -1.63
CA VAL A 144 13.58 -3.07 -1.49
C VAL A 144 14.12 -3.34 -0.09
N PRO A 145 15.44 -3.32 0.13
CA PRO A 145 15.99 -3.38 1.49
C PRO A 145 15.36 -2.34 2.40
N LEU A 146 15.18 -2.68 3.68
CA LEU A 146 14.41 -1.87 4.60
C LEU A 146 14.92 -0.43 4.73
N ASP A 147 16.24 -0.26 4.78
CA ASP A 147 16.91 1.04 4.87
C ASP A 147 16.76 1.91 3.62
N ALA A 148 16.54 1.28 2.47
CA ALA A 148 16.27 1.95 1.20
C ALA A 148 14.78 2.34 1.03
N GLY A 149 13.88 1.81 1.86
CA GLY A 149 12.43 1.96 1.70
C GLY A 149 11.96 3.41 1.68
N ALA A 150 12.20 4.16 2.75
CA ALA A 150 11.76 5.56 2.84
C ALA A 150 12.45 6.49 1.82
N PRO A 151 13.78 6.40 1.56
CA PRO A 151 14.40 7.13 0.47
C PRO A 151 13.79 6.83 -0.91
N CYS A 152 13.54 5.56 -1.21
CA CYS A 152 12.92 5.13 -2.46
C CYS A 152 11.49 5.70 -2.61
N LEU A 153 10.69 5.62 -1.55
CA LEU A 153 9.33 6.17 -1.56
C LEU A 153 9.32 7.69 -1.83
N ARG A 154 10.20 8.45 -1.15
CA ARG A 154 10.31 9.90 -1.38
C ARG A 154 10.64 10.24 -2.83
N GLU A 155 11.54 9.49 -3.43
CA GLU A 155 11.91 9.70 -4.82
C GLU A 155 10.77 9.33 -5.78
N ILE A 156 10.02 8.28 -5.51
CA ILE A 156 8.83 7.92 -6.30
C ILE A 156 7.78 9.05 -6.23
N VAL A 157 7.45 9.51 -5.03
CA VAL A 157 6.47 10.62 -4.84
C VAL A 157 6.95 11.87 -5.56
N LYS A 158 8.23 12.24 -5.39
CA LYS A 158 8.82 13.38 -6.07
C LYS A 158 8.76 13.24 -7.60
N THR A 159 9.07 12.06 -8.12
CA THR A 159 9.04 11.79 -9.56
C THR A 159 7.63 11.92 -10.12
N ILE A 160 6.63 11.40 -9.41
CA ILE A 160 5.21 11.53 -9.79
C ILE A 160 4.82 13.00 -9.91
N ILE A 161 5.23 13.83 -8.96
CA ILE A 161 4.92 15.27 -8.93
C ILE A 161 5.67 16.00 -10.03
N ASP A 162 7.00 15.87 -10.09
CA ASP A 162 7.86 16.61 -11.00
C ASP A 162 7.58 16.33 -12.48
N GLN A 163 7.14 15.11 -12.77
CA GLN A 163 6.86 14.68 -14.15
C GLN A 163 5.37 14.70 -14.48
N GLU A 164 4.55 15.22 -13.56
CA GLU A 164 3.08 15.32 -13.71
C GLU A 164 2.44 13.99 -14.09
N ILE A 165 2.97 12.86 -13.55
CA ILE A 165 2.46 11.53 -13.85
C ILE A 165 1.03 11.40 -13.32
N ASP A 166 0.13 10.96 -14.18
CA ASP A 166 -1.29 10.82 -13.86
C ASP A 166 -1.54 9.54 -13.05
N VAL A 167 -1.29 9.61 -11.76
CA VAL A 167 -1.58 8.57 -10.77
C VAL A 167 -2.61 9.10 -9.80
N VAL A 168 -3.77 8.49 -9.74
CA VAL A 168 -4.85 8.91 -8.84
C VAL A 168 -4.93 8.06 -7.60
N PHE A 169 -4.57 6.77 -7.70
CA PHE A 169 -4.57 5.89 -6.54
C PHE A 169 -3.43 6.23 -5.59
N PRO A 170 -3.66 6.15 -4.28
CA PRO A 170 -2.58 6.18 -3.32
C PRO A 170 -1.53 5.10 -3.63
N LEU A 171 -0.28 5.39 -3.31
CA LEU A 171 0.74 4.35 -3.22
C LEU A 171 0.46 3.50 -1.99
N GLU A 172 1.09 2.33 -1.89
CA GLU A 172 1.07 1.54 -0.67
C GLU A 172 2.52 1.31 -0.23
N TYR A 173 2.77 1.47 1.07
CA TYR A 173 4.08 1.29 1.68
C TYR A 173 3.93 0.52 2.98
N ARG A 174 4.65 -0.60 3.10
CA ARG A 174 4.63 -1.46 4.27
C ARG A 174 5.95 -2.17 4.47
N TYR A 175 6.19 -2.62 5.70
CA TYR A 175 7.32 -3.52 5.99
C TYR A 175 6.90 -4.97 5.84
N VAL A 176 7.79 -5.77 5.28
CA VAL A 176 7.63 -7.21 5.13
C VAL A 176 8.83 -7.88 5.78
N ARG A 177 8.57 -8.73 6.77
CA ARG A 177 9.61 -9.50 7.42
C ARG A 177 10.21 -10.51 6.46
N ARG A 178 11.51 -10.69 6.56
CA ARG A 178 12.23 -11.75 5.85
C ARG A 178 11.65 -13.12 6.12
N ASP A 179 11.78 -13.97 5.15
CA ASP A 179 11.38 -15.37 5.26
C ASP A 179 12.43 -16.32 4.66
N ASP A 180 12.20 -17.63 4.81
CA ASP A 180 13.06 -18.71 4.29
C ASP A 180 12.52 -19.35 3.00
N THR A 181 11.59 -18.70 2.35
CA THR A 181 10.90 -19.23 1.15
C THR A 181 11.67 -18.87 -0.10
N TRP A 182 12.16 -19.86 -0.83
CA TRP A 182 13.16 -19.68 -1.90
C TRP A 182 12.79 -18.71 -3.02
N LEU A 183 11.51 -18.60 -3.37
CA LEU A 183 11.05 -17.71 -4.43
C LEU A 183 10.23 -16.51 -3.91
N SER A 184 10.28 -16.27 -2.59
CA SER A 184 9.70 -15.09 -1.98
C SER A 184 10.52 -13.85 -2.31
N MET A 185 9.86 -12.72 -2.51
CA MET A 185 10.51 -11.42 -2.67
C MET A 185 11.19 -10.95 -1.36
N SER A 186 10.81 -11.55 -0.22
CA SER A 186 11.38 -11.27 1.09
C SER A 186 12.31 -12.41 1.58
N SER A 187 12.75 -13.28 0.65
CA SER A 187 13.71 -14.33 0.98
C SER A 187 15.09 -13.72 1.20
N GLY A 188 15.72 -14.04 2.33
CA GLY A 188 17.06 -13.55 2.62
C GLY A 188 17.32 -13.28 4.09
N ASP A 189 18.31 -12.43 4.35
CA ASP A 189 18.83 -12.19 5.70
C ASP A 189 18.32 -10.88 6.32
N GLU A 190 17.60 -10.06 5.58
CA GLU A 190 17.09 -8.77 6.02
C GLU A 190 15.60 -8.56 5.73
N ASP A 191 14.96 -7.70 6.51
CA ASP A 191 13.58 -7.28 6.29
C ASP A 191 13.51 -6.30 5.12
N HIS A 192 12.35 -6.20 4.49
CA HIS A 192 12.14 -5.41 3.28
C HIS A 192 11.03 -4.37 3.48
N ALA A 193 11.10 -3.31 2.68
CA ALA A 193 9.98 -2.42 2.44
C ALA A 193 9.33 -2.77 1.09
N ALA A 194 8.02 -2.96 1.09
CA ALA A 194 7.24 -3.16 -0.12
C ALA A 194 6.59 -1.83 -0.52
N ILE A 195 6.70 -1.48 -1.79
CA ILE A 195 6.13 -0.27 -2.38
C ILE A 195 5.28 -0.66 -3.57
N SER A 196 3.97 -0.41 -3.48
CA SER A 196 3.02 -0.70 -4.55
C SER A 196 2.53 0.57 -5.22
N ILE A 197 2.43 0.51 -6.55
CA ILE A 197 1.85 1.55 -7.40
C ILE A 197 0.63 0.97 -8.09
N HIS A 198 -0.50 1.68 -8.00
CA HIS A 198 -1.77 1.22 -8.54
C HIS A 198 -2.23 2.10 -9.71
N ARG A 199 -2.94 1.51 -10.65
CA ARG A 199 -3.62 2.20 -11.75
C ARG A 199 -4.96 1.56 -12.06
N SER A 200 -5.90 2.35 -12.59
CA SER A 200 -7.17 1.80 -13.06
C SER A 200 -6.94 0.73 -14.14
N ALA A 201 -7.72 -0.34 -14.08
CA ALA A 201 -7.66 -1.38 -15.11
C ALA A 201 -8.00 -0.77 -16.48
N GLY A 202 -7.18 -1.08 -17.47
CA GLY A 202 -7.30 -0.52 -18.83
C GLY A 202 -6.44 0.70 -19.09
N GLU A 203 -5.83 1.30 -18.07
CA GLU A 203 -4.79 2.31 -18.25
C GLU A 203 -3.44 1.65 -18.55
N ASP A 204 -2.62 2.33 -19.36
CA ASP A 204 -1.32 1.82 -19.76
C ASP A 204 -0.29 1.99 -18.63
N PHE A 205 0.35 0.89 -18.22
CA PHE A 205 1.46 0.88 -17.25
C PHE A 205 2.81 1.30 -17.86
N LYS A 206 2.91 1.39 -19.19
CA LYS A 206 4.17 1.74 -19.87
C LYS A 206 4.85 2.99 -19.32
N PRO A 207 4.14 4.08 -18.92
CA PRO A 207 4.80 5.22 -18.29
C PRO A 207 5.66 4.88 -17.07
N TYR A 208 5.37 3.77 -16.36
CA TYR A 208 6.14 3.35 -15.19
C TYR A 208 7.35 2.50 -15.51
N PHE A 209 7.33 1.76 -16.65
CA PHE A 209 8.43 0.91 -17.09
C PHE A 209 9.52 1.68 -17.85
N PHE A 210 9.18 2.79 -18.49
CA PHE A 210 10.04 3.46 -19.47
C PHE A 210 10.48 4.85 -19.06
N TYR A 211 10.55 5.14 -17.76
CA TYR A 211 11.21 6.38 -17.37
C TYR A 211 12.73 6.20 -17.48
N PRO A 212 13.38 6.77 -18.53
CA PRO A 212 14.85 6.68 -18.71
C PRO A 212 15.61 7.21 -17.49
N LYS A 213 15.02 8.14 -16.72
CA LYS A 213 15.63 8.67 -15.50
C LYS A 213 15.66 7.68 -14.34
N LEU A 214 14.77 6.68 -14.32
CA LEU A 214 14.89 5.53 -13.43
C LEU A 214 16.06 4.63 -13.85
N GLN A 215 16.44 4.66 -15.15
CA GLN A 215 17.59 3.92 -15.69
C GLN A 215 18.89 4.70 -15.66
N GLU A 216 18.87 6.04 -15.61
CA GLU A 216 20.07 6.88 -15.69
C GLU A 216 20.63 7.36 -14.33
N GLY A 217 20.35 6.68 -13.24
CA GLY A 217 21.20 6.78 -12.08
C GLY A 217 20.79 7.74 -10.97
N HIS A 218 19.54 8.17 -10.89
CA HIS A 218 19.02 8.87 -9.71
C HIS A 218 18.15 7.99 -8.80
N LEU A 219 17.61 6.93 -9.33
CA LEU A 219 17.17 5.75 -8.56
C LEU A 219 17.86 4.56 -9.21
N LYS A 220 18.88 4.07 -8.58
CA LYS A 220 19.42 2.75 -8.87
C LYS A 220 18.48 1.67 -8.30
N ILE A 221 17.17 1.75 -8.60
CA ILE A 221 16.25 0.66 -8.31
C ILE A 221 16.83 -0.64 -8.93
N SER A 222 17.47 -0.55 -10.11
CA SER A 222 18.16 -1.69 -10.71
C SER A 222 19.41 -2.19 -9.96
N GLU A 223 19.89 -1.50 -8.94
CA GLU A 223 20.95 -1.99 -8.05
C GLU A 223 20.38 -2.72 -6.83
N TYR A 224 19.07 -2.66 -6.61
CA TYR A 224 18.38 -3.34 -5.51
C TYR A 224 17.57 -4.56 -5.97
N PHE A 225 17.61 -4.91 -7.30
CA PHE A 225 16.95 -6.10 -7.86
C PHE A 225 17.95 -7.08 -8.43
#